data_4d8373b6e470ae9f7ea8115dbd3370fc
#
_entry.id   4d8373b6e470ae9f7ea8115dbd3370fc
#
_cell.length_a   1.000
_cell.length_b   1.000
_cell.length_c   1.000
_cell.angle_alpha   90.00
_cell.angle_beta   90.00
_cell.angle_gamma   90.00
#
_symmetry.space_group_name_H-M   'P 1'
#
loop_
_entity.id
_entity.type
_entity.pdbx_description
1 polymer ?
#
loop_
_entity_poly.entity_id
_entity_poly.type
_entity_poly.pdbx_seq_one_letter_code
_entity_poly.pdbx_strand_id
1 'polypeptide(L)'
;KGLVTELVYGTVARKLTLEWYLSHFIEDRDQLDSWLYVLLLMSAYQLRYLDKIPDHAVVNEAVELAKVRKKGSEKLVNAVLRRILREGWPDITSIKRKNKRDSIAYSLPVWLVAKLKEEYGEERAQAIFESLLVRNKASIRVTDLSRKEEIQALLEASDSPLSVSGLVKEQGHFAGHDLFS
;
A
#
# COMPACT_ATOMS: atom_id res chain seq x y z
N LYS A 1 -5.65 15.77 -1.70
CA LYS A 1 -6.38 14.62 -1.12
C LYS A 1 -5.80 13.27 -1.57
N GLY A 2 -5.39 13.09 -2.84
CA GLY A 2 -4.91 11.80 -3.38
C GLY A 2 -3.65 11.25 -2.69
N LEU A 3 -2.64 12.08 -2.44
CA LEU A 3 -1.38 11.64 -1.82
C LEU A 3 -1.58 11.17 -0.37
N VAL A 4 -2.37 11.89 0.44
CA VAL A 4 -2.64 11.47 1.82
C VAL A 4 -3.34 10.12 1.87
N THR A 5 -4.34 9.92 1.01
CA THR A 5 -5.04 8.64 0.88
C THR A 5 -4.08 7.53 0.47
N GLU A 6 -3.23 7.78 -0.52
CA GLU A 6 -2.21 6.83 -0.98
C GLU A 6 -1.23 6.45 0.14
N LEU A 7 -0.72 7.43 0.88
CA LEU A 7 0.19 7.19 1.99
C LEU A 7 -0.43 6.33 3.09
N VAL A 8 -1.66 6.65 3.50
CA VAL A 8 -2.34 5.92 4.57
C VAL A 8 -2.66 4.48 4.14
N TYR A 9 -3.40 4.33 3.04
CA TYR A 9 -3.83 3.01 2.59
C TYR A 9 -2.67 2.14 2.10
N GLY A 10 -1.72 2.73 1.39
CA GLY A 10 -0.54 2.02 0.90
C GLY A 10 0.36 1.54 2.03
N THR A 11 0.60 2.37 3.05
CA THR A 11 1.38 1.97 4.23
C THR A 11 0.69 0.84 5.00
N VAL A 12 -0.63 0.93 5.20
CA VAL A 12 -1.40 -0.12 5.89
C VAL A 12 -1.41 -1.41 5.09
N ALA A 13 -1.66 -1.35 3.79
CA ALA A 13 -1.68 -2.53 2.91
C ALA A 13 -0.33 -3.26 2.84
N ARG A 14 0.78 -2.53 3.01
CA ARG A 14 2.14 -3.07 2.98
C ARG A 14 2.80 -3.18 4.35
N LYS A 15 2.02 -3.10 5.42
CA LYS A 15 2.54 -2.98 6.78
C LYS A 15 3.55 -4.08 7.14
N LEU A 16 3.23 -5.35 6.94
CA LEU A 16 4.13 -6.46 7.31
C LEU A 16 5.42 -6.47 6.48
N THR A 17 5.34 -6.09 5.21
CA THR A 17 6.51 -5.93 4.34
C THR A 17 7.41 -4.81 4.85
N LEU A 18 6.83 -3.65 5.16
CA LEU A 18 7.57 -2.48 5.63
C LEU A 18 8.18 -2.72 7.02
N GLU A 19 7.45 -3.36 7.93
CA GLU A 19 7.95 -3.76 9.25
C GLU A 19 9.14 -4.71 9.13
N TRP A 20 9.07 -5.66 8.21
CA TRP A 20 10.19 -6.57 7.96
C TRP A 20 11.40 -5.84 7.38
N TYR A 21 11.21 -4.93 6.43
CA TYR A 21 12.31 -4.10 5.92
C TYR A 21 12.95 -3.28 7.05
N LEU A 22 12.15 -2.54 7.81
CA LEU A 22 12.65 -1.69 8.88
C LEU A 22 13.35 -2.47 9.99
N SER A 23 13.00 -3.74 10.24
CA SER A 23 13.66 -4.59 11.24
C SER A 23 15.15 -4.84 10.96
N HIS A 24 15.62 -4.61 9.73
CA HIS A 24 17.03 -4.70 9.37
C HIS A 24 17.81 -3.41 9.65
N PHE A 25 17.11 -2.31 9.89
CA PHE A 25 17.70 -0.98 10.07
C PHE A 25 17.47 -0.41 11.48
N ILE A 26 16.53 -0.99 12.23
CA ILE A 26 16.17 -0.59 13.59
C ILE A 26 16.51 -1.74 14.53
N GLU A 27 17.41 -1.50 15.49
CA GLU A 27 17.89 -2.54 16.42
C GLU A 27 16.82 -2.93 17.44
N ASP A 28 16.15 -1.95 18.02
CA ASP A 28 15.13 -2.16 19.03
C ASP A 28 13.91 -1.28 18.76
N ARG A 29 12.82 -1.92 18.29
CA ARG A 29 11.57 -1.25 18.02
C ARG A 29 10.87 -0.74 19.29
N ASP A 30 11.02 -1.49 20.39
CA ASP A 30 10.26 -1.21 21.62
C ASP A 30 10.77 0.06 22.33
N GLN A 31 11.98 0.51 22.00
CA GLN A 31 12.52 1.79 22.44
C GLN A 31 12.04 2.98 21.60
N LEU A 32 11.34 2.74 20.49
CA LEU A 32 10.83 3.81 19.64
C LEU A 32 9.43 4.25 20.05
N ASP A 33 9.22 5.56 20.11
CA ASP A 33 7.88 6.14 20.21
C ASP A 33 7.03 5.63 19.05
N SER A 34 5.79 5.22 19.32
CA SER A 34 4.88 4.65 18.29
C SER A 34 4.70 5.57 17.08
N TRP A 35 4.59 6.89 17.30
CA TRP A 35 4.46 7.85 16.22
C TRP A 35 5.70 7.91 15.32
N LEU A 36 6.89 7.77 15.91
CA LEU A 36 8.17 7.78 15.19
C LEU A 36 8.29 6.55 14.29
N TYR A 37 7.87 5.40 14.82
CA TYR A 37 7.81 4.18 14.04
C TYR A 37 6.83 4.27 12.87
N VAL A 38 5.65 4.87 13.08
CA VAL A 38 4.68 5.13 12.00
C VAL A 38 5.26 6.08 10.94
N LEU A 39 5.98 7.13 11.36
CA LEU A 39 6.67 8.03 10.44
C LEU A 39 7.69 7.28 9.58
N LEU A 40 8.48 6.39 10.17
CA LEU A 40 9.44 5.55 9.43
C LEU A 40 8.74 4.57 8.47
N LEU A 41 7.61 3.96 8.86
CA LEU A 41 6.81 3.12 7.96
C LEU A 41 6.30 3.90 6.75
N MET A 42 5.73 5.08 6.96
CA MET A 42 5.23 5.94 5.88
C MET A 42 6.36 6.43 4.97
N SER A 43 7.51 6.76 5.53
CA SER A 43 8.69 7.15 4.76
C SER A 43 9.25 6.00 3.94
N ALA A 44 9.34 4.80 4.54
CA ALA A 44 9.75 3.58 3.86
C ALA A 44 8.79 3.22 2.71
N TYR A 45 7.48 3.40 2.92
CA TYR A 45 6.48 3.22 1.85
C TYR A 45 6.74 4.17 0.68
N GLN A 46 6.97 5.45 0.95
CA GLN A 46 7.26 6.45 -0.09
C GLN A 46 8.52 6.08 -0.88
N LEU A 47 9.62 5.80 -0.17
CA LEU A 47 10.90 5.43 -0.79
C LEU A 47 10.82 4.15 -1.64
N ARG A 48 9.92 3.23 -1.31
CA ARG A 48 9.84 1.91 -1.98
C ARG A 48 8.83 1.86 -3.11
N TYR A 49 7.74 2.62 -3.03
CA TYR A 49 6.56 2.43 -3.88
C TYR A 49 6.07 3.71 -4.58
N LEU A 50 6.63 4.89 -4.28
CA LEU A 50 6.20 6.14 -4.88
C LEU A 50 7.32 6.80 -5.71
N ASP A 51 7.56 6.29 -6.91
CA ASP A 51 8.63 6.75 -7.82
C ASP A 51 8.54 8.23 -8.21
N LYS A 52 7.36 8.85 -8.06
CA LYS A 52 7.15 10.27 -8.39
C LYS A 52 7.66 11.24 -7.31
N ILE A 53 8.00 10.73 -6.13
CA ILE A 53 8.51 11.55 -5.03
C ILE A 53 10.01 11.32 -4.93
N PRO A 54 10.85 12.37 -5.08
CA PRO A 54 12.29 12.21 -4.97
C PRO A 54 12.71 11.74 -3.56
N ASP A 55 13.64 10.81 -3.46
CA ASP A 55 14.11 10.25 -2.19
C ASP A 55 14.55 11.31 -1.19
N HIS A 56 15.28 12.35 -1.66
CA HIS A 56 15.73 13.44 -0.80
C HIS A 56 14.57 14.25 -0.21
N ALA A 57 13.45 14.39 -0.93
CA ALA A 57 12.27 15.08 -0.43
C ALA A 57 11.61 14.25 0.69
N VAL A 58 11.48 12.93 0.52
CA VAL A 58 10.96 12.03 1.56
C VAL A 58 11.79 12.13 2.83
N VAL A 59 13.11 12.06 2.71
CA VAL A 59 14.01 12.14 3.87
C VAL A 59 13.90 13.48 4.57
N ASN A 60 13.94 14.59 3.82
CA ASN A 60 13.88 15.94 4.39
C ASN A 60 12.57 16.18 5.14
N GLU A 61 11.42 15.85 4.54
CA GLU A 61 10.12 16.00 5.19
C GLU A 61 9.99 15.15 6.45
N ALA A 62 10.46 13.91 6.42
CA ALA A 62 10.44 13.03 7.58
C ALA A 62 11.32 13.57 8.73
N VAL A 63 12.50 14.10 8.42
CA VAL A 63 13.42 14.70 9.38
C VAL A 63 12.81 15.97 10.00
N GLU A 64 12.21 16.86 9.21
CA GLU A 64 11.57 18.07 9.73
C GLU A 64 10.35 17.74 10.61
N LEU A 65 9.51 16.79 10.19
CA LEU A 65 8.38 16.32 11.01
C LEU A 65 8.85 15.75 12.35
N ALA A 66 9.91 14.95 12.33
CA ALA A 66 10.49 14.38 13.54
C ALA A 66 11.00 15.48 14.50
N LYS A 67 11.75 16.44 13.96
CA LYS A 67 12.31 17.57 14.71
C LYS A 67 11.23 18.45 15.37
N VAL A 68 10.16 18.77 14.61
CA VAL A 68 9.03 19.56 15.11
C VAL A 68 8.32 18.84 16.26
N ARG A 69 8.10 17.52 16.13
CA ARG A 69 7.36 16.75 17.11
C ARG A 69 8.16 16.42 18.38
N LYS A 70 9.43 16.07 18.22
CA LYS A 70 10.36 15.76 19.35
C LYS A 70 11.78 16.05 18.94
N LYS A 71 12.32 17.16 19.41
CA LYS A 71 13.72 17.55 19.16
C LYS A 71 14.68 16.43 19.56
N GLY A 72 15.58 16.06 18.66
CA GLY A 72 16.54 14.98 18.82
C GLY A 72 16.16 13.70 18.07
N SER A 73 14.87 13.44 17.78
CA SER A 73 14.43 12.27 17.03
C SER A 73 14.77 12.33 15.54
N GLU A 74 15.00 13.52 15.00
CA GLU A 74 15.40 13.76 13.62
C GLU A 74 16.71 13.04 13.25
N LYS A 75 17.61 12.89 14.21
CA LYS A 75 18.89 12.19 13.99
C LYS A 75 18.68 10.72 13.65
N LEU A 76 17.79 10.05 14.38
CA LEU A 76 17.45 8.66 14.14
C LEU A 76 16.74 8.47 12.81
N VAL A 77 15.74 9.31 12.50
CA VAL A 77 15.01 9.27 11.22
C VAL A 77 15.98 9.42 10.05
N ASN A 78 16.84 10.44 10.10
CA ASN A 78 17.84 10.66 9.06
C ASN A 78 18.82 9.47 8.92
N ALA A 79 19.29 8.92 10.03
CA ALA A 79 20.20 7.78 10.02
C ALA A 79 19.57 6.54 9.38
N VAL A 80 18.33 6.19 9.79
CA VAL A 80 17.60 5.01 9.27
C VAL A 80 17.32 5.19 7.78
N LEU A 81 16.73 6.31 7.36
CA LEU A 81 16.34 6.51 5.96
C LEU A 81 17.56 6.60 5.02
N ARG A 82 18.62 7.28 5.44
CA ARG A 82 19.86 7.32 4.64
C ARG A 82 20.57 5.96 4.58
N ARG A 83 20.46 5.15 5.64
CA ARG A 83 20.99 3.80 5.65
C ARG A 83 20.24 2.92 4.64
N ILE A 84 18.90 3.01 4.59
CA ILE A 84 18.08 2.32 3.59
C ILE A 84 18.52 2.70 2.17
N LEU A 85 18.69 4.00 1.89
CA LEU A 85 19.10 4.47 0.55
C LEU A 85 20.50 4.01 0.17
N ARG A 86 21.42 3.88 1.13
CA ARG A 86 22.80 3.44 0.89
C ARG A 86 22.94 1.93 0.73
N GLU A 87 22.27 1.15 1.59
CA GLU A 87 22.40 -0.31 1.64
C GLU A 87 21.39 -1.02 0.74
N GLY A 88 20.34 -0.33 0.34
CA GLY A 88 19.24 -0.90 -0.43
C GLY A 88 18.25 -1.70 0.43
N TRP A 89 17.22 -2.23 -0.22
CA TRP A 89 16.18 -3.01 0.43
C TRP A 89 16.65 -4.45 0.66
N PRO A 90 16.40 -5.03 1.85
CA PRO A 90 16.67 -6.44 2.11
C PRO A 90 15.95 -7.36 1.13
N ASP A 91 16.61 -8.43 0.73
CA ASP A 91 16.04 -9.39 -0.22
C ASP A 91 15.06 -10.35 0.48
N ILE A 92 13.77 -10.23 0.17
CA ILE A 92 12.70 -11.10 0.69
C ILE A 92 12.92 -12.57 0.29
N THR A 93 13.59 -12.84 -0.83
CA THR A 93 13.85 -14.22 -1.28
C THR A 93 14.79 -14.97 -0.34
N SER A 94 15.56 -14.27 0.48
CA SER A 94 16.43 -14.84 1.52
C SER A 94 15.65 -15.56 2.62
N ILE A 95 14.34 -15.31 2.76
CA ILE A 95 13.47 -15.95 3.76
C ILE A 95 13.24 -17.42 3.36
N LYS A 96 13.82 -18.35 4.11
CA LYS A 96 13.78 -19.79 3.81
C LYS A 96 12.37 -20.41 3.90
N ARG A 97 11.57 -20.00 4.88
CA ARG A 97 10.22 -20.53 5.11
C ARG A 97 9.24 -19.92 4.10
N LYS A 98 8.74 -20.72 3.15
CA LYS A 98 7.89 -20.28 2.04
C LYS A 98 6.69 -19.45 2.49
N ASN A 99 5.88 -19.94 3.44
CA ASN A 99 4.71 -19.19 3.93
C ASN A 99 5.10 -17.88 4.64
N LYS A 100 6.24 -17.82 5.32
CA LYS A 100 6.75 -16.57 5.90
C LYS A 100 7.20 -15.59 4.83
N ARG A 101 7.87 -16.09 3.80
CA ARG A 101 8.28 -15.28 2.64
C ARG A 101 7.08 -14.68 1.93
N ASP A 102 6.06 -15.48 1.64
CA ASP A 102 4.83 -14.99 1.00
C ASP A 102 4.06 -14.02 1.92
N SER A 103 4.01 -14.30 3.22
CA SER A 103 3.47 -13.38 4.23
C SER A 103 4.12 -12.00 4.15
N ILE A 104 5.44 -11.93 4.06
CA ILE A 104 6.17 -10.67 3.95
C ILE A 104 6.02 -10.05 2.57
N ALA A 105 6.10 -10.83 1.50
CA ALA A 105 6.00 -10.34 0.13
C ALA A 105 4.63 -9.68 -0.16
N TYR A 106 3.55 -10.29 0.37
CA TYR A 106 2.17 -9.85 0.12
C TYR A 106 1.53 -9.15 1.32
N SER A 107 2.29 -8.94 2.40
CA SER A 107 1.80 -8.28 3.62
C SER A 107 0.56 -8.94 4.23
N LEU A 108 0.52 -10.26 4.21
CA LEU A 108 -0.57 -11.09 4.74
C LEU A 108 -0.12 -11.84 5.99
N PRO A 109 -0.99 -12.07 7.00
CA PRO A 109 -0.66 -12.93 8.12
C PRO A 109 -0.28 -14.35 7.66
N VAL A 110 0.73 -14.96 8.28
CA VAL A 110 1.22 -16.31 7.92
C VAL A 110 0.10 -17.36 7.94
N TRP A 111 -0.81 -17.28 8.92
CA TRP A 111 -1.93 -18.19 9.03
C TRP A 111 -2.90 -18.09 7.84
N LEU A 112 -3.11 -16.87 7.32
CA LEU A 112 -3.98 -16.64 6.17
C LEU A 112 -3.32 -17.17 4.88
N VAL A 113 -2.01 -16.95 4.72
CA VAL A 113 -1.24 -17.54 3.61
C VAL A 113 -1.37 -19.06 3.61
N ALA A 114 -1.16 -19.69 4.78
CA ALA A 114 -1.27 -21.15 4.91
C ALA A 114 -2.69 -21.65 4.55
N LYS A 115 -3.72 -21.00 5.09
CA LYS A 115 -5.12 -21.37 4.86
C LYS A 115 -5.52 -21.24 3.39
N LEU A 116 -5.16 -20.14 2.72
CA LEU A 116 -5.48 -19.95 1.31
C LEU A 116 -4.78 -20.97 0.41
N LYS A 117 -3.54 -21.36 0.75
CA LYS A 117 -2.85 -22.41 0.02
C LYS A 117 -3.48 -23.81 0.23
N GLU A 118 -3.94 -24.09 1.44
CA GLU A 118 -4.64 -25.33 1.75
C GLU A 118 -5.96 -25.46 0.97
N GLU A 119 -6.75 -24.36 0.91
CA GLU A 119 -8.07 -24.36 0.29
C GLU A 119 -8.01 -24.28 -1.26
N TYR A 120 -7.07 -23.51 -1.82
CA TYR A 120 -7.05 -23.19 -3.26
C TYR A 120 -5.84 -23.74 -4.01
N GLY A 121 -4.89 -24.35 -3.31
CA GLY A 121 -3.59 -24.78 -3.89
C GLY A 121 -2.63 -23.59 -4.08
N GLU A 122 -1.38 -23.90 -4.36
CA GLU A 122 -0.29 -22.91 -4.42
C GLU A 122 -0.49 -21.87 -5.52
N GLU A 123 -0.82 -22.29 -6.73
CA GLU A 123 -0.94 -21.42 -7.91
C GLU A 123 -2.08 -20.42 -7.75
N ARG A 124 -3.26 -20.90 -7.35
CA ARG A 124 -4.44 -20.05 -7.17
C ARG A 124 -4.31 -19.14 -5.97
N ALA A 125 -3.70 -19.62 -4.88
CA ALA A 125 -3.40 -18.78 -3.72
C ALA A 125 -2.43 -17.64 -4.09
N GLN A 126 -1.43 -17.91 -4.92
CA GLN A 126 -0.52 -16.88 -5.43
C GLN A 126 -1.26 -15.79 -6.20
N ALA A 127 -2.14 -16.16 -7.12
CA ALA A 127 -2.97 -15.21 -7.86
C ALA A 127 -3.88 -14.37 -6.93
N ILE A 128 -4.42 -14.99 -5.86
CA ILE A 128 -5.18 -14.27 -4.83
C ILE A 128 -4.29 -13.25 -4.11
N PHE A 129 -3.08 -13.63 -3.66
CA PHE A 129 -2.17 -12.71 -2.98
C PHE A 129 -1.81 -11.50 -3.85
N GLU A 130 -1.52 -11.73 -5.12
CA GLU A 130 -1.22 -10.65 -6.07
C GLU A 130 -2.42 -9.71 -6.26
N SER A 131 -3.63 -10.27 -6.38
CA SER A 131 -4.85 -9.48 -6.56
C SER A 131 -5.17 -8.56 -5.38
N LEU A 132 -4.82 -8.96 -4.15
CA LEU A 132 -5.05 -8.15 -2.94
C LEU A 132 -4.18 -6.90 -2.87
N LEU A 133 -3.08 -6.84 -3.61
CA LEU A 133 -2.19 -5.69 -3.68
C LEU A 133 -2.51 -4.74 -4.85
N VAL A 134 -3.40 -5.15 -5.74
CA VAL A 134 -3.85 -4.31 -6.85
C VAL A 134 -4.92 -3.36 -6.35
N ARG A 135 -4.83 -2.10 -6.76
CA ARG A 135 -5.86 -1.11 -6.44
C ARG A 135 -7.17 -1.50 -7.13
N ASN A 136 -8.23 -1.62 -6.35
CA ASN A 136 -9.56 -1.87 -6.88
C ASN A 136 -10.01 -0.70 -7.74
N LYS A 137 -10.61 -1.03 -8.89
CA LYS A 137 -11.30 -0.05 -9.74
C LYS A 137 -12.54 0.46 -9.02
N ALA A 138 -12.87 1.72 -9.20
CA ALA A 138 -14.17 2.21 -8.79
C ALA A 138 -15.25 1.55 -9.63
N SER A 139 -16.31 1.05 -9.00
CA SER A 139 -17.42 0.42 -9.70
C SER A 139 -18.76 0.96 -9.22
N ILE A 140 -19.71 1.02 -10.13
CA ILE A 140 -21.11 1.37 -9.86
C ILE A 140 -22.03 0.38 -10.52
N ARG A 141 -23.24 0.28 -10.02
CA ARG A 141 -24.34 -0.44 -10.64
C ARG A 141 -25.33 0.55 -11.22
N VAL A 142 -25.66 0.39 -12.50
CA VAL A 142 -26.72 1.13 -13.16
C VAL A 142 -28.04 0.37 -12.93
N THR A 143 -29.02 1.05 -12.34
CA THR A 143 -30.33 0.47 -12.02
C THR A 143 -31.29 0.47 -13.23
N ASP A 144 -31.19 1.50 -14.03
CA ASP A 144 -31.95 1.62 -15.28
C ASP A 144 -31.04 1.32 -16.49
N LEU A 145 -31.12 0.12 -17.00
CA LEU A 145 -30.28 -0.34 -18.10
C LEU A 145 -30.52 0.42 -19.41
N SER A 146 -31.68 1.02 -19.60
CA SER A 146 -31.98 1.82 -20.79
C SER A 146 -31.12 3.09 -20.87
N ARG A 147 -30.63 3.56 -19.74
CA ARG A 147 -29.76 4.74 -19.61
C ARG A 147 -28.29 4.39 -19.46
N LYS A 148 -27.93 3.12 -19.57
CA LYS A 148 -26.55 2.67 -19.27
C LYS A 148 -25.52 3.36 -20.17
N GLU A 149 -25.76 3.44 -21.47
CA GLU A 149 -24.81 4.07 -22.42
C GLU A 149 -24.67 5.57 -22.16
N GLU A 150 -25.77 6.27 -21.84
CA GLU A 150 -25.74 7.68 -21.42
C GLU A 150 -24.87 7.89 -20.17
N ILE A 151 -25.11 7.08 -19.13
CA ILE A 151 -24.39 7.14 -17.86
C ILE A 151 -22.91 6.78 -18.04
N GLN A 152 -22.61 5.79 -18.87
CA GLN A 152 -21.25 5.37 -19.20
C GLN A 152 -20.45 6.51 -19.85
N ALA A 153 -21.04 7.18 -20.83
CA ALA A 153 -20.43 8.32 -21.51
C ALA A 153 -20.23 9.51 -20.56
N LEU A 154 -21.25 9.84 -19.75
CA LEU A 154 -21.22 10.95 -18.81
C LEU A 154 -20.15 10.76 -17.71
N LEU A 155 -19.96 9.53 -17.26
CA LEU A 155 -19.00 9.20 -16.21
C LEU A 155 -17.60 8.82 -16.74
N GLU A 156 -17.41 8.78 -18.06
CA GLU A 156 -16.18 8.28 -18.69
C GLU A 156 -15.78 6.90 -18.14
N ALA A 157 -16.75 6.02 -18.02
CA ALA A 157 -16.60 4.69 -17.46
C ALA A 157 -16.58 3.61 -18.55
N SER A 158 -16.15 2.42 -18.20
CA SER A 158 -16.16 1.23 -19.05
C SER A 158 -17.13 0.18 -18.51
N ASP A 159 -17.54 -0.77 -19.34
CA ASP A 159 -18.32 -1.90 -18.89
C ASP A 159 -17.60 -2.74 -17.85
N SER A 160 -18.34 -3.21 -16.86
CA SER A 160 -17.80 -4.17 -15.90
C SER A 160 -17.72 -5.56 -16.53
N PRO A 161 -16.58 -6.25 -16.45
CA PRO A 161 -16.46 -7.64 -16.91
C PRO A 161 -17.27 -8.63 -16.07
N LEU A 162 -17.76 -8.19 -14.90
CA LEU A 162 -18.43 -9.05 -13.91
C LEU A 162 -19.96 -8.90 -13.90
N SER A 163 -20.50 -7.84 -14.53
CA SER A 163 -21.94 -7.57 -14.46
C SER A 163 -22.43 -6.74 -15.63
N VAL A 164 -23.54 -7.15 -16.26
CA VAL A 164 -24.19 -6.42 -17.35
C VAL A 164 -24.63 -5.00 -16.93
N SER A 165 -25.03 -4.84 -15.68
CA SER A 165 -25.44 -3.55 -15.11
C SER A 165 -24.29 -2.76 -14.49
N GLY A 166 -23.07 -3.31 -14.48
CA GLY A 166 -21.91 -2.69 -13.86
C GLY A 166 -21.15 -1.77 -14.80
N LEU A 167 -20.68 -0.64 -14.27
CA LEU A 167 -19.68 0.22 -14.90
C LEU A 167 -18.47 0.32 -13.98
N VAL A 168 -17.27 0.39 -14.56
CA VAL A 168 -16.00 0.52 -13.84
C VAL A 168 -15.21 1.72 -14.36
N LYS A 169 -14.45 2.34 -13.46
CA LYS A 169 -13.52 3.42 -13.80
C LYS A 169 -12.12 3.04 -13.35
N GLU A 170 -11.16 3.13 -14.25
CA GLU A 170 -9.76 2.75 -13.99
C GLU A 170 -9.09 3.67 -12.97
N GLN A 171 -9.42 4.94 -13.02
CA GLN A 171 -8.86 5.96 -12.11
C GLN A 171 -9.96 6.88 -11.61
N GLY A 172 -9.81 7.33 -10.35
CA GLY A 172 -10.76 8.25 -9.73
C GLY A 172 -11.86 7.53 -8.96
N HIS A 173 -12.99 8.21 -8.79
CA HIS A 173 -14.17 7.74 -8.06
C HIS A 173 -15.43 8.34 -8.70
N PHE A 174 -16.58 7.78 -8.38
CA PHE A 174 -17.88 8.26 -8.85
C PHE A 174 -18.54 9.26 -7.89
N ALA A 175 -18.10 9.32 -6.63
CA ALA A 175 -18.68 10.20 -5.62
C ALA A 175 -18.53 11.69 -5.98
N GLY A 176 -19.58 12.49 -5.72
CA GLY A 176 -19.62 13.92 -6.00
C GLY A 176 -20.10 14.27 -7.41
N HIS A 177 -20.56 13.30 -8.17
CA HIS A 177 -21.28 13.54 -9.43
C HIS A 177 -22.78 13.72 -9.15
N ASP A 178 -23.45 14.62 -9.87
CA ASP A 178 -24.87 14.97 -9.66
C ASP A 178 -25.83 13.76 -9.80
N LEU A 179 -25.39 12.68 -10.45
CA LEU A 179 -26.15 11.42 -10.54
C LEU A 179 -26.28 10.67 -9.19
N PHE A 180 -25.53 11.09 -8.17
CA PHE A 180 -25.52 10.44 -6.84
C PHE A 180 -26.07 11.36 -5.73
N SER A 181 -26.69 12.47 -6.11
CA SER A 181 -27.36 13.42 -5.20
C SER A 181 -28.79 12.98 -4.87
#